data_7ceac450d05bde43e3be2a649903c377
#
_entry.id   7ceac450d05bde43e3be2a649903c377
#
_cell.length_a   1.000
_cell.length_b   1.000
_cell.length_c   1.000
_cell.angle_alpha   90.00
_cell.angle_beta   90.00
_cell.angle_gamma   90.00
#
_symmetry.space_group_name_H-M   'P 1'
#
loop_
_entity.id
_entity.type
_entity.pdbx_description
1 polymer ?
#
loop_
_entity_poly.entity_id
_entity_poly.type
_entity_poly.pdbx_seq_one_letter_code
_entity_poly.pdbx_strand_id
1 'polypeptide(L)'
;MRTNNKNGFTLIELIMVIIIVGILAAVSIPRFAVVIRQGEAAAEQGIITQLVDGLETWSMEEFMDTGVKAWPDNPFETLATISFDYDKDETNMSDMVGGDWIFTANAGGTYEDLSLNNAIVHRRVEDTLSVWIYDPTDGSISHGETPYLPFTKIYKGDLAN
;
A
#
# COMPACT_ATOMS: atom_id res chain seq x y z
N MET A 1 26.16 43.08 -43.66
CA MET A 1 26.22 42.93 -42.21
C MET A 1 24.83 42.57 -41.68
N ARG A 2 24.64 41.36 -41.18
CA ARG A 2 23.37 40.95 -40.53
C ARG A 2 23.48 41.31 -39.04
N THR A 3 22.72 42.30 -38.59
CA THR A 3 22.56 42.61 -37.19
C THR A 3 21.70 41.53 -36.53
N ASN A 4 22.32 40.68 -35.72
CA ASN A 4 21.64 39.68 -34.93
C ASN A 4 20.98 40.41 -33.73
N ASN A 5 19.70 40.72 -33.82
CA ASN A 5 18.92 41.31 -32.76
C ASN A 5 18.69 40.24 -31.66
N LYS A 6 19.54 40.17 -30.67
CA LYS A 6 19.34 39.32 -29.49
C LYS A 6 18.39 40.06 -28.52
N ASN A 7 17.10 39.83 -28.68
CA ASN A 7 16.12 40.28 -27.70
C ASN A 7 16.30 39.45 -26.44
N GLY A 8 16.79 40.07 -25.36
CA GLY A 8 16.84 39.44 -24.03
C GLY A 8 15.50 39.58 -23.33
N PHE A 9 15.19 38.66 -22.41
CA PHE A 9 14.02 38.76 -21.53
C PHE A 9 14.14 39.96 -20.61
N THR A 10 13.03 40.65 -20.43
CA THR A 10 12.93 41.73 -19.43
C THR A 10 12.73 41.16 -18.03
N LEU A 11 13.17 41.88 -17.00
CA LEU A 11 13.01 41.48 -15.61
C LEU A 11 11.52 41.33 -15.24
N ILE A 12 10.65 42.17 -15.80
CA ILE A 12 9.21 42.09 -15.56
C ILE A 12 8.57 40.82 -16.15
N GLU A 13 9.00 40.39 -17.35
CA GLU A 13 8.54 39.14 -17.97
C GLU A 13 8.91 37.93 -17.11
N LEU A 14 10.11 37.92 -16.52
CA LEU A 14 10.53 36.85 -15.62
C LEU A 14 9.69 36.83 -14.35
N ILE A 15 9.43 37.98 -13.73
CA ILE A 15 8.59 38.11 -12.54
C ILE A 15 7.16 37.63 -12.83
N MET A 16 6.57 38.04 -13.94
CA MET A 16 5.22 37.61 -14.33
C MET A 16 5.14 36.09 -14.49
N VAL A 17 6.14 35.45 -15.10
CA VAL A 17 6.17 33.99 -15.29
C VAL A 17 6.24 33.27 -13.96
N ILE A 18 7.13 33.67 -13.02
CA ILE A 18 7.22 32.99 -11.71
C ILE A 18 5.97 33.15 -10.87
N ILE A 19 5.25 34.30 -10.96
CA ILE A 19 3.97 34.49 -10.28
C ILE A 19 2.92 33.53 -10.86
N ILE A 20 2.79 33.43 -12.17
CA ILE A 20 1.83 32.54 -12.82
C ILE A 20 2.13 31.08 -12.48
N VAL A 21 3.39 30.67 -12.58
CA VAL A 21 3.82 29.30 -12.23
C VAL A 21 3.56 29.00 -10.74
N GLY A 22 3.80 29.97 -9.85
CA GLY A 22 3.50 29.83 -8.42
C GLY A 22 2.03 29.61 -8.15
N ILE A 23 1.13 30.34 -8.79
CA ILE A 23 -0.32 30.15 -8.66
C ILE A 23 -0.74 28.78 -9.20
N LEU A 24 -0.24 28.39 -10.36
CA LEU A 24 -0.56 27.08 -10.96
C LEU A 24 -0.05 25.93 -10.08
N ALA A 25 1.14 26.04 -9.52
CA ALA A 25 1.71 25.05 -8.61
C ALA A 25 0.85 24.90 -7.34
N ALA A 26 0.44 26.02 -6.73
CA ALA A 26 -0.39 26.02 -5.52
C ALA A 26 -1.73 25.28 -5.70
N VAL A 27 -2.32 25.32 -6.89
CA VAL A 27 -3.58 24.61 -7.20
C VAL A 27 -3.33 23.15 -7.58
N SER A 28 -2.20 22.86 -8.19
CA SER A 28 -1.90 21.51 -8.73
C SER A 28 -1.48 20.51 -7.65
N ILE A 29 -0.68 20.94 -6.67
CA ILE A 29 -0.13 20.05 -5.63
C ILE A 29 -1.23 19.27 -4.88
N PRO A 30 -2.30 19.88 -4.31
CA PRO A 30 -3.32 19.14 -3.59
C PRO A 30 -4.12 18.17 -4.49
N ARG A 31 -4.21 18.44 -5.78
CA ARG A 31 -4.90 17.54 -6.73
C ARG A 31 -4.08 16.29 -7.01
N PHE A 32 -2.76 16.42 -7.10
CA PHE A 32 -1.87 15.27 -7.29
C PHE A 32 -1.91 14.30 -6.10
N ALA A 33 -1.96 14.79 -4.87
CA ALA A 33 -2.06 13.95 -3.68
C ALA A 33 -3.32 13.06 -3.71
N VAL A 34 -4.45 13.57 -4.19
CA VAL A 34 -5.68 12.77 -4.33
C VAL A 34 -5.51 11.66 -5.37
N VAL A 35 -4.88 11.96 -6.51
CA VAL A 35 -4.66 10.98 -7.59
C VAL A 35 -3.72 9.87 -7.13
N ILE A 36 -2.66 10.22 -6.40
CA ILE A 36 -1.73 9.22 -5.83
C ILE A 36 -2.48 8.27 -4.90
N ARG A 37 -3.26 8.78 -3.94
CA ARG A 37 -4.06 7.95 -3.02
C ARG A 37 -5.02 7.01 -3.73
N GLN A 38 -5.68 7.49 -4.78
CA GLN A 38 -6.59 6.66 -5.58
C GLN A 38 -5.83 5.58 -6.36
N GLY A 39 -4.63 5.90 -6.85
CA GLY A 39 -3.75 4.94 -7.50
C GLY A 39 -3.28 3.84 -6.56
N GLU A 40 -2.84 4.20 -5.35
CA GLU A 40 -2.45 3.25 -4.31
C GLU A 40 -3.62 2.35 -3.91
N ALA A 41 -4.81 2.92 -3.67
CA ALA A 41 -6.00 2.13 -3.33
C ALA A 41 -6.39 1.15 -4.45
N ALA A 42 -6.26 1.54 -5.71
CA ALA A 42 -6.52 0.65 -6.84
C ALA A 42 -5.47 -0.47 -6.94
N ALA A 43 -4.20 -0.16 -6.68
CA ALA A 43 -3.12 -1.16 -6.65
C ALA A 43 -3.32 -2.16 -5.50
N GLU A 44 -3.65 -1.69 -4.31
CA GLU A 44 -3.99 -2.52 -3.14
C GLU A 44 -5.12 -3.49 -3.46
N GLN A 45 -6.22 -2.98 -4.02
CA GLN A 45 -7.34 -3.82 -4.42
C GLN A 45 -6.95 -4.89 -5.43
N GLY A 46 -6.05 -4.55 -6.36
CA GLY A 46 -5.51 -5.51 -7.34
C GLY A 46 -4.71 -6.62 -6.67
N ILE A 47 -3.86 -6.29 -5.71
CA ILE A 47 -3.03 -7.28 -4.97
C ILE A 47 -3.93 -8.18 -4.11
N ILE A 48 -4.88 -7.61 -3.37
CA ILE A 48 -5.80 -8.39 -2.54
C ILE A 48 -6.65 -9.34 -3.42
N THR A 49 -7.10 -8.88 -4.59
CA THR A 49 -7.82 -9.76 -5.53
C THR A 49 -6.94 -10.92 -5.99
N GLN A 50 -5.67 -10.68 -6.32
CA GLN A 50 -4.73 -11.75 -6.70
C GLN A 50 -4.51 -12.75 -5.56
N LEU A 51 -4.43 -12.29 -4.31
CA LEU A 51 -4.32 -13.16 -3.15
C LEU A 51 -5.56 -14.05 -2.99
N VAL A 52 -6.76 -13.47 -3.10
CA VAL A 52 -8.01 -14.24 -3.02
C VAL A 52 -8.09 -15.31 -4.11
N ASP A 53 -7.80 -14.95 -5.36
CA ASP A 53 -7.79 -15.89 -6.49
C ASP A 53 -6.74 -16.99 -6.29
N GLY A 54 -5.55 -16.63 -5.74
CA GLY A 54 -4.50 -17.57 -5.40
C GLY A 54 -4.91 -18.55 -4.29
N LEU A 55 -5.57 -18.04 -3.25
CA LEU A 55 -6.08 -18.86 -2.13
C LEU A 55 -7.16 -19.83 -2.58
N GLU A 56 -8.06 -19.40 -3.46
CA GLU A 56 -9.07 -20.31 -4.04
C GLU A 56 -8.42 -21.42 -4.86
N THR A 57 -7.42 -21.07 -5.67
CA THR A 57 -6.67 -22.05 -6.48
C THR A 57 -5.94 -23.04 -5.57
N TRP A 58 -5.22 -22.57 -4.58
CA TRP A 58 -4.52 -23.39 -3.59
C TRP A 58 -5.46 -24.36 -2.88
N SER A 59 -6.59 -23.85 -2.37
CA SER A 59 -7.55 -24.68 -1.65
C SER A 59 -8.18 -25.78 -2.53
N MET A 60 -8.31 -25.52 -3.84
CA MET A 60 -8.81 -26.51 -4.79
C MET A 60 -7.77 -27.58 -5.10
N GLU A 61 -6.51 -27.20 -5.25
CA GLU A 61 -5.39 -28.13 -5.43
C GLU A 61 -5.26 -29.05 -4.22
N GLU A 62 -5.28 -28.47 -3.02
CA GLU A 62 -5.22 -29.24 -1.76
C GLU A 62 -6.41 -30.20 -1.63
N PHE A 63 -7.61 -29.75 -2.01
CA PHE A 63 -8.78 -30.63 -2.03
C PHE A 63 -8.64 -31.77 -3.02
N MET A 64 -8.04 -31.58 -4.17
CA MET A 64 -7.82 -32.64 -5.16
C MET A 64 -6.81 -33.69 -4.64
N ASP A 65 -5.82 -33.27 -3.90
CA ASP A 65 -4.77 -34.13 -3.38
C ASP A 65 -5.15 -34.88 -2.10
N THR A 66 -5.82 -34.21 -1.18
CA THR A 66 -6.11 -34.72 0.17
C THR A 66 -7.58 -35.03 0.42
N GLY A 67 -8.49 -34.48 -0.41
CA GLY A 67 -9.93 -34.54 -0.22
C GLY A 67 -10.50 -33.55 0.80
N VAL A 68 -9.64 -32.67 1.35
CA VAL A 68 -10.03 -31.62 2.30
C VAL A 68 -9.49 -30.27 1.84
N LYS A 69 -10.32 -29.23 1.90
CA LYS A 69 -9.85 -27.87 1.64
C LYS A 69 -8.94 -27.40 2.79
N ALA A 70 -7.80 -26.85 2.44
CA ALA A 70 -6.90 -26.20 3.36
C ALA A 70 -6.29 -24.95 2.70
N TRP A 71 -5.83 -24.03 3.52
CA TRP A 71 -5.23 -22.78 3.07
C TRP A 71 -3.86 -22.61 3.73
N PRO A 72 -2.92 -21.91 3.09
CA PRO A 72 -1.57 -21.74 3.62
C PRO A 72 -1.56 -20.82 4.85
N ASP A 73 -0.56 -20.96 5.69
CA ASP A 73 -0.37 -20.05 6.84
C ASP A 73 -0.05 -18.61 6.38
N ASN A 74 0.60 -18.46 5.24
CA ASN A 74 0.92 -17.17 4.65
C ASN A 74 0.25 -17.03 3.27
N PRO A 75 -0.70 -16.09 3.09
CA PRO A 75 -1.43 -15.95 1.84
C PRO A 75 -0.55 -15.58 0.64
N PHE A 76 0.62 -14.95 0.86
CA PHE A 76 1.55 -14.61 -0.22
C PHE A 76 2.23 -15.84 -0.87
N GLU A 77 2.22 -17.00 -0.21
CA GLU A 77 2.75 -18.24 -0.78
C GLU A 77 1.92 -18.75 -1.98
N THR A 78 0.68 -18.30 -2.11
CA THR A 78 -0.18 -18.65 -3.25
C THR A 78 0.22 -17.94 -4.55
N LEU A 79 1.04 -16.89 -4.46
CA LEU A 79 1.45 -16.12 -5.62
C LEU A 79 2.68 -16.75 -6.29
N ALA A 80 2.54 -17.17 -7.55
CA ALA A 80 3.65 -17.71 -8.36
C ALA A 80 4.76 -16.69 -8.60
N THR A 81 4.43 -15.40 -8.59
CA THR A 81 5.38 -14.29 -8.77
C THR A 81 4.89 -13.09 -7.98
N ILE A 82 5.74 -12.57 -7.10
CA ILE A 82 5.49 -11.34 -6.37
C ILE A 82 6.15 -10.20 -7.15
N SER A 83 5.34 -9.27 -7.68
CA SER A 83 5.79 -8.14 -8.50
C SER A 83 5.79 -6.81 -7.76
N PHE A 84 5.60 -6.83 -6.45
CA PHE A 84 5.59 -5.67 -5.55
C PHE A 84 6.59 -5.92 -4.40
N ASP A 85 6.87 -4.90 -3.63
CA ASP A 85 7.86 -4.94 -2.55
C ASP A 85 7.28 -5.64 -1.32
N TYR A 86 7.42 -6.99 -1.29
CA TYR A 86 6.99 -7.83 -0.19
C TYR A 86 8.21 -8.39 0.54
N ASP A 87 8.35 -8.03 1.80
CA ASP A 87 9.36 -8.58 2.70
C ASP A 87 8.75 -9.69 3.58
N LYS A 88 9.15 -10.93 3.30
CA LYS A 88 8.67 -12.10 4.05
C LYS A 88 9.31 -12.25 5.42
N ASP A 89 10.46 -11.62 5.63
CA ASP A 89 11.26 -11.72 6.86
C ASP A 89 10.95 -10.57 7.81
N GLU A 90 10.33 -9.50 7.31
CA GLU A 90 9.92 -8.34 8.11
C GLU A 90 8.56 -8.60 8.77
N THR A 91 8.51 -8.46 10.06
CA THR A 91 7.29 -8.57 10.87
C THR A 91 7.00 -7.32 11.69
N ASN A 92 7.95 -6.37 11.71
CA ASN A 92 7.83 -5.13 12.45
C ASN A 92 7.38 -3.99 11.51
N MET A 93 6.13 -3.58 11.65
CA MET A 93 5.55 -2.51 10.85
C MET A 93 6.29 -1.16 10.99
N SER A 94 7.05 -0.96 12.09
CA SER A 94 7.82 0.28 12.29
C SER A 94 9.00 0.42 11.33
N ASP A 95 9.51 -0.70 10.82
CA ASP A 95 10.68 -0.73 9.95
C ASP A 95 10.31 -0.67 8.46
N MET A 96 9.01 -0.77 8.13
CA MET A 96 8.50 -0.64 6.77
C MET A 96 8.82 0.73 6.17
N VAL A 97 9.12 0.78 4.88
CA VAL A 97 9.18 2.01 4.09
C VAL A 97 7.95 2.15 3.17
N GLY A 98 7.73 3.35 2.61
CA GLY A 98 6.57 3.57 1.74
C GLY A 98 6.59 2.67 0.51
N GLY A 99 5.55 1.89 0.33
CA GLY A 99 5.39 0.89 -0.75
C GLY A 99 5.54 -0.55 -0.29
N ASP A 100 6.08 -0.80 0.91
CA ASP A 100 6.31 -2.15 1.44
C ASP A 100 5.01 -2.87 1.79
N TRP A 101 5.05 -4.18 1.58
CA TRP A 101 4.05 -5.13 2.04
C TRP A 101 4.69 -6.13 2.97
N ILE A 102 4.03 -6.43 4.08
CA ILE A 102 4.42 -7.49 5.02
C ILE A 102 3.23 -8.35 5.39
N PHE A 103 3.49 -9.54 5.90
CA PHE A 103 2.51 -10.41 6.50
C PHE A 103 2.92 -10.77 7.92
N THR A 104 2.05 -10.48 8.87
CA THR A 104 2.27 -10.81 10.27
C THR A 104 1.60 -12.15 10.59
N ALA A 105 2.37 -13.24 10.61
CA ALA A 105 1.86 -14.58 10.96
C ALA A 105 1.38 -14.66 12.42
N ASN A 106 0.92 -15.84 12.84
CA ASN A 106 0.40 -16.13 14.20
C ASN A 106 1.28 -15.63 15.36
N ALA A 107 2.56 -15.36 15.15
CA ALA A 107 3.45 -14.78 16.16
C ALA A 107 3.29 -13.27 16.34
N GLY A 108 2.46 -12.64 15.50
CA GLY A 108 2.16 -11.22 15.52
C GLY A 108 3.29 -10.32 15.05
N GLY A 109 3.04 -9.51 14.02
CA GLY A 109 3.79 -8.30 13.80
C GLY A 109 3.47 -7.30 14.91
N THR A 110 4.39 -6.41 15.21
CA THR A 110 4.20 -5.40 16.26
C THR A 110 4.32 -4.00 15.67
N TYR A 111 3.46 -3.12 16.12
CA TYR A 111 3.56 -1.70 15.86
C TYR A 111 3.21 -0.96 17.17
N GLU A 112 4.15 -0.21 17.75
CA GLU A 112 3.94 0.55 18.99
C GLU A 112 3.15 -0.22 20.07
N ASP A 113 3.56 -1.44 20.39
CA ASP A 113 2.87 -2.36 21.31
C ASP A 113 1.55 -3.01 20.80
N LEU A 114 1.11 -2.68 19.59
CA LEU A 114 0.00 -3.34 18.94
C LEU A 114 0.46 -4.64 18.29
N SER A 115 -0.17 -5.74 18.63
CA SER A 115 0.04 -7.04 17.99
C SER A 115 -1.08 -7.30 16.99
N LEU A 116 -0.70 -7.50 15.72
CA LEU A 116 -1.61 -7.88 14.65
C LEU A 116 -1.30 -9.32 14.22
N ASN A 117 -2.25 -10.21 14.42
CA ASN A 117 -2.12 -11.61 14.00
C ASN A 117 -2.72 -11.79 12.61
N ASN A 118 -1.99 -12.50 11.74
CA ASN A 118 -2.42 -12.80 10.38
C ASN A 118 -2.85 -11.56 9.59
N ALA A 119 -2.15 -10.44 9.79
CA ALA A 119 -2.45 -9.21 9.07
C ALA A 119 -1.56 -9.07 7.82
N ILE A 120 -2.20 -8.74 6.72
CA ILE A 120 -1.58 -8.25 5.51
C ILE A 120 -1.49 -6.73 5.66
N VAL A 121 -0.30 -6.17 5.65
CA VAL A 121 -0.08 -4.75 5.89
C VAL A 121 0.65 -4.13 4.70
N HIS A 122 0.15 -3.01 4.22
CA HIS A 122 0.80 -2.17 3.22
C HIS A 122 1.05 -0.78 3.78
N ARG A 123 2.31 -0.30 3.70
CA ARG A 123 2.63 1.09 4.03
C ARG A 123 2.55 1.94 2.78
N ARG A 124 1.61 2.89 2.78
CA ARG A 124 1.47 3.89 1.72
C ARG A 124 2.55 4.95 1.79
N VAL A 125 2.82 5.61 0.66
CA VAL A 125 3.80 6.70 0.56
C VAL A 125 3.47 7.88 1.49
N GLU A 126 2.19 8.10 1.83
CA GLU A 126 1.73 9.17 2.74
C GLU A 126 1.77 8.78 4.23
N ASP A 127 2.62 7.82 4.62
CA ASP A 127 2.75 7.35 6.02
C ASP A 127 1.42 6.87 6.65
N THR A 128 0.61 6.18 5.86
CA THR A 128 -0.58 5.48 6.33
C THR A 128 -0.42 3.98 6.09
N LEU A 129 -0.97 3.17 7.00
CA LEU A 129 -1.03 1.72 6.86
C LEU A 129 -2.41 1.31 6.37
N SER A 130 -2.44 0.45 5.37
CA SER A 130 -3.63 -0.31 4.97
C SER A 130 -3.49 -1.71 5.54
N VAL A 131 -4.53 -2.20 6.23
CA VAL A 131 -4.48 -3.46 6.95
C VAL A 131 -5.66 -4.35 6.56
N TRP A 132 -5.37 -5.61 6.27
CA TRP A 132 -6.35 -6.67 6.03
C TRP A 132 -6.04 -7.84 6.96
N ILE A 133 -7.05 -8.49 7.47
CA ILE A 133 -6.91 -9.68 8.30
C ILE A 133 -7.20 -10.91 7.45
N TYR A 134 -6.29 -11.85 7.49
CA TYR A 134 -6.40 -13.14 6.84
C TYR A 134 -6.79 -14.21 7.86
N ASP A 135 -7.79 -15.03 7.53
CA ASP A 135 -8.15 -16.20 8.32
C ASP A 135 -7.68 -17.48 7.61
N PRO A 136 -6.66 -18.17 8.13
CA PRO A 136 -6.17 -19.40 7.51
C PRO A 136 -7.13 -20.60 7.69
N THR A 137 -8.20 -20.46 8.46
CA THR A 137 -9.17 -21.55 8.67
C THR A 137 -10.18 -21.66 7.54
N ASP A 138 -10.50 -20.55 6.88
CA ASP A 138 -11.46 -20.50 5.77
C ASP A 138 -10.94 -19.78 4.52
N GLY A 139 -9.73 -19.24 4.59
CA GLY A 139 -9.07 -18.52 3.50
C GLY A 139 -9.61 -17.11 3.26
N SER A 140 -10.45 -16.58 4.14
CA SER A 140 -11.02 -15.26 3.97
C SER A 140 -10.02 -14.13 4.25
N ILE A 141 -10.13 -13.05 3.47
CA ILE A 141 -9.43 -11.80 3.72
C ILE A 141 -10.48 -10.72 3.99
N SER A 142 -10.48 -10.17 5.18
CA SER A 142 -11.39 -9.11 5.60
C SER A 142 -10.66 -7.78 5.72
N HIS A 143 -11.30 -6.69 5.31
CA HIS A 143 -10.81 -5.35 5.61
C HIS A 143 -10.99 -5.09 7.10
N GLY A 144 -9.95 -4.61 7.78
CA GLY A 144 -10.09 -4.12 9.16
C GLY A 144 -11.11 -2.98 9.22
N GLU A 145 -11.78 -2.80 10.37
CA GLU A 145 -12.82 -1.75 10.54
C GLU A 145 -12.30 -0.33 10.30
N THR A 146 -11.01 -0.11 10.44
CA THR A 146 -10.29 1.10 10.03
C THR A 146 -9.28 0.78 8.93
N PRO A 147 -9.69 0.89 7.64
CA PRO A 147 -8.84 0.48 6.52
C PRO A 147 -7.57 1.32 6.36
N TYR A 148 -7.51 2.49 6.97
CA TYR A 148 -6.38 3.41 6.86
C TYR A 148 -5.98 3.93 8.22
N LEU A 149 -4.94 3.34 8.78
CA LEU A 149 -4.34 3.82 10.02
C LEU A 149 -3.21 4.79 9.69
N PRO A 150 -3.17 5.99 10.28
CA PRO A 150 -1.98 6.83 10.16
C PRO A 150 -0.81 6.08 10.80
N PHE A 151 0.32 5.98 10.08
CA PHE A 151 1.50 5.25 10.55
C PHE A 151 1.96 5.68 11.95
N THR A 152 1.69 6.93 12.32
CA THR A 152 2.02 7.50 13.63
C THR A 152 0.94 7.35 14.71
N LYS A 153 -0.22 6.73 14.40
CA LYS A 153 -1.39 6.67 15.30
C LYS A 153 -2.20 5.40 15.16
N ILE A 154 -1.57 4.24 15.28
CA ILE A 154 -2.32 3.02 15.53
C ILE A 154 -2.61 2.98 17.04
N TYR A 155 -3.82 3.33 17.44
CA TYR A 155 -4.25 3.17 18.82
C TYR A 155 -4.61 1.70 19.08
N LYS A 156 -4.13 1.20 20.21
CA LYS A 156 -4.35 -0.17 20.72
C LYS A 156 -5.83 -0.58 20.83
N GLY A 157 -6.78 0.29 20.52
CA GLY A 157 -8.22 0.06 20.58
C GLY A 157 -8.90 -0.08 19.22
N ASP A 158 -8.23 0.26 18.11
CA ASP A 158 -8.89 0.37 16.80
C ASP A 158 -8.87 -0.94 16.00
N LEU A 159 -8.07 -1.93 16.44
CA LEU A 159 -7.93 -3.23 15.78
C LEU A 159 -8.35 -4.42 16.67
N ALA A 160 -8.87 -4.16 17.86
CA ALA A 160 -9.20 -5.17 18.86
C ALA A 160 -10.72 -5.42 19.00
N ASN A 161 -11.51 -5.30 17.91
CA ASN A 161 -12.91 -5.76 17.90
C ASN A 161 -13.16 -6.64 16.70
#